data_1035377e055293509a42f9a681842d03
#
_entry.id   1035377e055293509a42f9a681842d03
#
_cell.length_a   1.000
_cell.length_b   1.000
_cell.length_c   1.000
_cell.angle_alpha   90.00
_cell.angle_beta   90.00
_cell.angle_gamma   90.00
#
_symmetry.space_group_name_H-M   'P 1'
#
loop_
_entity.id
_entity.type
_entity.pdbx_description
1 polymer ?
#
loop_
_entity_poly.entity_id
_entity_poly.type
_entity_poly.pdbx_seq_one_letter_code
_entity_poly.pdbx_strand_id
1 'polypeptide(L)' 'EPTAALGVQETEQVENIIKNLKDRGIPLIMISHNLRQVFDLVDKIWVFRQGKIVGSVDAATTNSNEVVSLITGISKA' A
#
# COMPACT_ATOMS: atom_id res chain seq x y z
N GLU A 1 3.01 6.52 7.19
CA GLU A 1 1.57 6.45 6.91
C GLU A 1 1.01 7.84 6.67
N PRO A 2 0.67 8.15 5.43
CA PRO A 2 0.30 9.52 5.08
C PRO A 2 -1.00 10.02 5.72
N THR A 3 -1.86 9.10 6.16
CA THR A 3 -3.17 9.47 6.71
C THR A 3 -3.36 9.08 8.18
N ALA A 4 -2.28 8.71 8.87
CA ALA A 4 -2.35 8.38 10.29
C ALA A 4 -2.88 9.59 11.08
N ALA A 5 -3.80 9.36 11.99
CA ALA A 5 -4.43 10.38 12.84
C ALA A 5 -5.27 11.42 12.10
N LEU A 6 -5.59 11.21 10.83
CA LEU A 6 -6.47 12.12 10.06
C LEU A 6 -7.90 11.60 10.06
N GLY A 7 -8.86 12.52 9.95
CA GLY A 7 -10.26 12.20 9.74
C GLY A 7 -10.54 11.76 8.30
N VAL A 8 -11.81 11.41 8.02
CA VAL A 8 -12.21 10.89 6.71
C VAL A 8 -11.98 11.91 5.60
N GLN A 9 -12.40 13.17 5.81
CA GLN A 9 -12.25 14.19 4.76
C GLN A 9 -10.79 14.52 4.49
N GLU A 10 -9.99 14.64 5.55
CA GLU A 10 -8.57 14.93 5.44
C GLU A 10 -7.82 13.77 4.77
N THR A 11 -8.22 12.55 5.08
CA THR A 11 -7.68 11.35 4.41
C THR A 11 -7.96 11.40 2.92
N GLU A 12 -9.18 11.73 2.50
CA GLU A 12 -9.54 11.85 1.10
C GLU A 12 -8.71 12.90 0.38
N GLN A 13 -8.47 14.03 1.04
CA GLN A 13 -7.66 15.11 0.47
C GLN A 13 -6.22 14.63 0.22
N VAL A 14 -5.64 13.93 1.18
CA VAL A 14 -4.28 13.39 1.02
C VAL A 14 -4.23 12.36 -0.11
N GLU A 15 -5.22 11.46 -0.17
CA GLU A 15 -5.29 10.45 -1.21
C GLU A 15 -5.43 11.08 -2.60
N ASN A 16 -6.20 12.16 -2.72
CA ASN A 16 -6.35 12.88 -3.98
C ASN A 16 -5.04 13.56 -4.40
N ILE A 17 -4.29 14.10 -3.45
CA ILE A 17 -2.97 14.67 -3.75
C ILE A 17 -2.04 13.58 -4.28
N ILE A 18 -2.01 12.43 -3.64
CA ILE A 18 -1.17 11.30 -4.07
C ILE A 18 -1.55 10.85 -5.48
N LYS A 19 -2.85 10.70 -5.77
CA LYS A 19 -3.33 10.32 -7.10
C LYS A 19 -2.93 11.34 -8.16
N ASN A 20 -3.03 12.62 -7.85
CA ASN A 20 -2.65 13.69 -8.74
C ASN A 20 -1.17 13.64 -9.07
N LEU A 21 -0.32 13.47 -8.06
CA LEU A 21 1.13 13.35 -8.28
C LEU A 21 1.47 12.12 -9.13
N LYS A 22 0.80 11.01 -8.87
CA LYS A 22 0.97 9.79 -9.64
C LYS A 22 0.57 9.99 -11.10
N ASP A 23 -0.55 10.65 -11.37
CA ASP A 23 -1.01 10.93 -12.72
C ASP A 23 -0.04 11.83 -13.48
N ARG A 24 0.73 12.63 -12.76
CA ARG A 24 1.78 13.47 -13.33
C ARG A 24 3.09 12.73 -13.59
N GLY A 25 3.14 11.44 -13.29
CA GLY A 25 4.33 10.63 -13.47
C GLY A 25 5.39 10.82 -12.40
N ILE A 26 5.03 11.39 -11.26
CA ILE A 26 5.97 11.60 -10.15
C ILE A 26 6.07 10.31 -9.34
N PRO A 27 7.28 9.74 -9.18
CA PRO A 27 7.43 8.51 -8.38
C PRO A 27 7.25 8.82 -6.90
N LEU A 28 6.51 7.95 -6.20
CA LEU A 28 6.21 8.09 -4.79
C LEU A 28 6.44 6.78 -4.06
N ILE A 29 6.93 6.90 -2.82
CA ILE A 29 7.01 5.77 -1.90
C ILE A 29 6.09 6.06 -0.72
N MET A 30 5.23 5.10 -0.39
CA MET A 30 4.27 5.23 0.69
C MET A 30 4.44 4.06 1.67
N ILE A 31 4.39 4.36 2.96
CA ILE A 31 4.41 3.35 4.00
C ILE A 31 3.03 3.34 4.64
N SER A 32 2.39 2.18 4.66
CA SER A 32 1.06 2.05 5.24
C SER A 32 0.77 0.59 5.59
N HIS A 33 -0.12 0.38 6.57
CA HIS A 33 -0.69 -0.93 6.86
C HIS A 33 -2.18 -0.99 6.51
N ASN A 34 -2.73 0.07 5.95
CA ASN A 34 -4.13 0.11 5.50
C ASN A 34 -4.19 -0.43 4.07
N LEU A 35 -4.57 -1.70 3.93
CA LEU A 35 -4.56 -2.38 2.64
C LEU A 35 -5.52 -1.75 1.63
N ARG A 36 -6.70 -1.29 2.07
CA ARG A 36 -7.63 -0.60 1.17
C ARG A 36 -6.95 0.60 0.51
N GLN A 37 -6.30 1.44 1.32
CA GLN A 37 -5.60 2.61 0.82
C GLN A 37 -4.44 2.22 -0.09
N VAL A 38 -3.68 1.21 0.29
CA VAL A 38 -2.56 0.72 -0.51
C VAL A 38 -3.05 0.28 -1.88
N PHE A 39 -4.08 -0.59 -1.94
CA PHE A 39 -4.59 -1.07 -3.22
C PHE A 39 -5.16 0.04 -4.09
N ASP A 40 -5.72 1.10 -3.48
CA ASP A 40 -6.27 2.22 -4.25
C ASP A 40 -5.19 3.11 -4.87
N LEU A 41 -4.01 3.16 -4.28
CA LEU A 41 -3.03 4.21 -4.60
C LEU A 41 -1.76 3.71 -5.27
N VAL A 42 -1.34 2.48 -5.04
CA VAL A 42 0.00 2.03 -5.44
C VAL A 42 -0.02 1.11 -6.64
N ASP A 43 1.11 1.07 -7.35
CA ASP A 43 1.31 0.13 -8.46
C ASP A 43 2.00 -1.13 -7.98
N LYS A 44 2.90 -1.01 -7.02
CA LYS A 44 3.72 -2.11 -6.52
C LYS A 44 3.78 -2.09 -5.00
N ILE A 45 3.73 -3.28 -4.41
CA ILE A 45 3.76 -3.47 -2.97
C ILE A 45 4.99 -4.28 -2.59
N TRP A 46 5.78 -3.73 -1.66
CA TRP A 46 6.92 -4.41 -1.05
C TRP A 46 6.54 -4.73 0.38
N VAL A 47 6.61 -5.99 0.75
CA VAL A 47 6.22 -6.42 2.10
C VAL A 47 7.47 -6.60 2.96
N PHE A 48 7.46 -5.93 4.11
CA PHE A 48 8.51 -6.04 5.11
C PHE A 48 8.03 -6.87 6.29
N ARG A 49 8.89 -7.73 6.78
CA ARG A 49 8.64 -8.49 8.00
C ARG A 49 9.95 -8.63 8.76
N GLN A 50 9.93 -8.19 10.04
CA GLN A 50 11.11 -8.25 10.90
C GLN A 50 12.35 -7.63 10.26
N GLY A 51 12.18 -6.47 9.66
CA GLY A 51 13.29 -5.72 9.06
C GLY A 51 13.79 -6.24 7.72
N LYS A 52 13.09 -7.18 7.11
CA LYS A 52 13.49 -7.77 5.83
C LYS A 52 12.35 -7.68 4.83
N ILE A 53 12.70 -7.51 3.56
CA ILE A 53 11.74 -7.61 2.46
C ILE A 53 11.46 -9.10 2.24
N VAL A 54 10.21 -9.50 2.40
CA VAL A 54 9.80 -10.91 2.25
C VAL A 54 9.08 -11.17 0.94
N GLY A 55 8.74 -10.14 0.19
CA GLY A 55 8.13 -10.29 -1.12
C GLY A 55 7.80 -8.96 -1.75
N SER A 56 7.55 -8.98 -3.06
CA SER A 56 7.03 -7.84 -3.79
C SER A 56 5.99 -8.35 -4.79
N VAL A 57 4.91 -7.60 -4.95
CA VAL A 57 3.80 -7.96 -5.84
C VAL A 57 3.28 -6.72 -6.54
N ASP A 58 2.67 -6.91 -7.72
CA ASP A 58 2.00 -5.85 -8.43
C ASP A 58 0.57 -5.72 -7.91
N ALA A 59 0.16 -4.51 -7.55
CA ALA A 59 -1.18 -4.28 -6.99
C ALA A 59 -2.30 -4.72 -7.95
N ALA A 60 -2.07 -4.61 -9.26
CA ALA A 60 -3.07 -4.96 -10.26
C ALA A 60 -3.31 -6.47 -10.40
N THR A 61 -2.36 -7.31 -9.98
CA THR A 61 -2.42 -8.76 -10.19
C THR A 61 -2.47 -9.56 -8.90
N THR A 62 -2.31 -8.92 -7.76
CA THR A 62 -2.39 -9.56 -6.44
C THR A 62 -3.76 -9.36 -5.81
N ASN A 63 -3.94 -9.92 -4.62
CA ASN A 63 -5.14 -9.72 -3.81
C ASN A 63 -4.77 -9.58 -2.34
N SER A 64 -5.75 -9.18 -1.51
CA SER A 64 -5.53 -8.96 -0.08
C SER A 64 -5.01 -10.21 0.62
N ASN A 65 -5.50 -11.39 0.25
CA ASN A 65 -5.09 -12.64 0.89
C ASN A 65 -3.61 -12.92 0.66
N GLU A 66 -3.12 -12.68 -0.55
CA GLU A 66 -1.71 -12.87 -0.87
C GLU A 66 -0.82 -11.92 -0.07
N VAL A 67 -1.21 -10.65 0.01
CA VAL A 67 -0.46 -9.65 0.77
C VAL A 67 -0.46 -9.99 2.26
N VAL A 68 -1.60 -10.39 2.83
CA VAL A 68 -1.69 -10.79 4.23
C VAL A 68 -0.82 -12.01 4.50
N SER A 69 -0.78 -12.98 3.59
CA SER A 69 0.09 -14.14 3.71
C SER A 69 1.56 -13.75 3.79
N LEU A 70 1.99 -12.79 2.98
CA LEU A 70 3.35 -12.27 3.03
C LEU A 70 3.63 -11.54 4.35
N ILE A 71 2.69 -10.72 4.81
CA ILE A 71 2.85 -9.95 6.05
C ILE A 71 2.97 -10.88 7.25
N THR A 72 2.12 -11.89 7.33
CA THR A 72 2.07 -12.79 8.49
C THR A 72 3.06 -13.93 8.41
N GLY A 73 3.57 -14.23 7.22
CA GLY A 73 4.41 -15.39 7.02
C GLY A 73 3.65 -16.72 6.97
N ILE A 74 2.32 -16.67 6.97
CA ILE A 74 1.50 -17.88 6.89
C ILE A 74 1.32 -18.25 5.44
N SER A 75 1.90 -19.37 5.04
CA SER A 75 1.76 -19.89 3.70
C SER A 75 0.39 -20.53 3.52
N LYS A 76 -0.25 -20.27 2.39
CA LYS A 76 -1.44 -21.00 1.99
C LYS A 76 -1.00 -22.31 1.34
N ALA A 77 -1.34 -23.38 1.99
CA ALA A 77 -1.10 -24.70 1.41
C ALA A 77 -2.04 -24.94 0.23
#